data_62960adfc497c668853465bb9787c639
#
_entry.id   62960adfc497c668853465bb9787c639
#
_cell.length_a   1.000
_cell.length_b   1.000
_cell.length_c   1.000
_cell.angle_alpha   90.00
_cell.angle_beta   90.00
_cell.angle_gamma   90.00
#
_symmetry.space_group_name_H-M   'P 1'
#
loop_
_entity.id
_entity.type
_entity.pdbx_description
1 polymer ?
#
loop_
_entity_poly.entity_id
_entity_poly.type
_entity_poly.pdbx_seq_one_letter_code
_entity_poly.pdbx_strand_id
1 'polypeptide(L)'
;LDWVRKIITNSIAFRDETDSDQFLDLAYTDLVKDPLNTINQIYKWLGVDINNEIQSDISSWLENSKRKRVGKAHHYSLEQFNLTEKIIQNEFNHYYDQYADYI
;
A
#
# COMPACT_ATOMS: atom_id res chain seq x y z
N LEU A 1 1.36 20.10 1.86
CA LEU A 1 2.47 19.14 2.03
C LEU A 1 3.02 19.07 3.46
N ASP A 2 3.03 20.15 4.21
CA ASP A 2 3.60 20.16 5.57
C ASP A 2 2.92 19.18 6.51
N TRP A 3 1.62 19.09 6.43
CA TRP A 3 0.84 18.16 7.24
C TRP A 3 1.15 16.70 6.89
N VAL A 4 1.18 16.37 5.60
CA VAL A 4 1.51 15.02 5.12
C VAL A 4 2.95 14.67 5.47
N ARG A 5 3.87 15.60 5.31
CA ARG A 5 5.26 15.42 5.65
C ARG A 5 5.45 15.06 7.13
N LYS A 6 4.75 15.73 8.03
CA LYS A 6 4.79 15.43 9.46
C LYS A 6 4.30 14.03 9.76
N ILE A 7 3.20 13.60 9.14
CA ILE A 7 2.66 12.26 9.33
C ILE A 7 3.68 11.20 8.90
N ILE A 8 4.28 11.34 7.73
CA ILE A 8 5.25 10.38 7.20
C ILE A 8 6.51 10.37 8.06
N THR A 9 7.04 11.53 8.43
CA THR A 9 8.23 11.63 9.27
C THR A 9 8.03 10.97 10.63
N ASN A 10 6.89 11.23 11.27
CA ASN A 10 6.56 10.64 12.56
C ASN A 10 6.36 9.12 12.46
N SER A 11 5.76 8.65 11.38
CA SER A 11 5.55 7.22 11.14
C SER A 11 6.88 6.49 10.97
N ILE A 12 7.80 7.05 10.21
CA ILE A 12 9.14 6.47 10.02
C ILE A 12 9.90 6.43 11.34
N ALA A 13 9.88 7.51 12.12
CA ALA A 13 10.54 7.57 13.42
C ALA A 13 9.98 6.51 14.37
N PHE A 14 8.66 6.35 14.41
CA PHE A 14 8.02 5.32 15.23
C PHE A 14 8.46 3.92 14.82
N ARG A 15 8.54 3.64 13.52
CA ARG A 15 8.99 2.34 13.02
C ARG A 15 10.44 2.04 13.38
N ASP A 16 11.32 3.05 13.31
CA ASP A 16 12.73 2.88 13.64
C ASP A 16 12.93 2.52 15.12
N GLU A 17 12.01 2.96 15.99
CA GLU A 17 12.03 2.68 17.42
C GLU A 17 11.31 1.39 17.82
N THR A 18 10.62 0.75 16.88
CA THR A 18 9.80 -0.43 17.14
C THR A 18 10.38 -1.64 16.42
N ASP A 19 10.20 -2.84 16.99
CA ASP A 19 10.67 -4.09 16.39
C ASP A 19 10.10 -4.27 14.98
N SER A 20 10.97 -4.57 14.02
CA SER A 20 10.60 -4.75 12.62
C SER A 20 9.59 -5.89 12.41
N ASP A 21 9.53 -6.86 13.34
CA ASP A 21 8.61 -7.99 13.28
C ASP A 21 7.14 -7.58 13.44
N GLN A 22 6.88 -6.38 13.93
CA GLN A 22 5.52 -5.85 14.09
C GLN A 22 4.95 -5.21 12.83
N PHE A 23 5.76 -5.07 11.78
CA PHE A 23 5.38 -4.41 10.53
C PHE A 23 5.56 -5.33 9.34
N LEU A 24 4.61 -5.28 8.44
CA LEU A 24 4.69 -5.94 7.14
C LEU A 24 4.49 -4.87 6.05
N ASP A 25 5.51 -4.68 5.21
CA ASP A 25 5.44 -3.74 4.10
C ASP A 25 4.95 -4.46 2.85
N LEU A 26 3.95 -3.87 2.20
CA LEU A 26 3.35 -4.39 0.97
C LEU A 26 3.37 -3.29 -0.09
N ALA A 27 3.73 -3.66 -1.31
CA ALA A 27 3.67 -2.74 -2.44
C ALA A 27 2.23 -2.67 -2.95
N TYR A 28 1.73 -1.47 -3.15
CA TYR A 28 0.39 -1.25 -3.71
C TYR A 28 0.24 -1.87 -5.09
N THR A 29 1.28 -1.81 -5.91
CA THR A 29 1.29 -2.43 -7.24
C THR A 29 1.10 -3.94 -7.19
N ASP A 30 1.70 -4.62 -6.20
CA ASP A 30 1.52 -6.06 -6.00
C ASP A 30 0.10 -6.38 -5.54
N LEU A 31 -0.46 -5.55 -4.66
CA LEU A 31 -1.84 -5.72 -4.21
C LEU A 31 -2.84 -5.60 -5.37
N VAL A 32 -2.64 -4.64 -6.25
CA VAL A 32 -3.53 -4.43 -7.41
C VAL A 32 -3.38 -5.54 -8.45
N LYS A 33 -2.14 -5.97 -8.69
CA LYS A 33 -1.81 -6.96 -9.71
C LYS A 33 -2.24 -8.37 -9.32
N ASP A 34 -2.00 -8.75 -8.06
CA ASP A 34 -2.31 -10.08 -7.55
C ASP A 34 -2.78 -9.99 -6.08
N PRO A 35 -4.06 -9.59 -5.87
CA PRO A 35 -4.59 -9.42 -4.52
C PRO A 35 -4.56 -10.70 -3.69
N LEU A 36 -4.83 -11.85 -4.31
CA LEU A 36 -4.88 -13.13 -3.58
C LEU A 36 -3.50 -13.49 -3.01
N ASN A 37 -2.44 -13.33 -3.80
CA ASN A 37 -1.09 -13.58 -3.34
C ASN A 37 -0.70 -12.64 -2.19
N THR A 38 -1.10 -11.39 -2.27
CA THR A 38 -0.84 -10.41 -1.20
C THR A 38 -1.56 -10.82 0.09
N ILE A 39 -2.80 -11.25 0.01
CA ILE A 39 -3.56 -11.75 1.16
C ILE A 39 -2.87 -12.99 1.75
N ASN A 40 -2.40 -13.91 0.93
CA ASN A 40 -1.66 -15.10 1.38
C ASN A 40 -0.39 -14.70 2.13
N GLN A 41 0.33 -13.68 1.68
CA GLN A 41 1.52 -13.18 2.38
C GLN A 41 1.17 -12.63 3.77
N ILE A 42 0.07 -11.89 3.88
CA ILE A 42 -0.40 -11.35 5.16
C ILE A 42 -0.71 -12.48 6.15
N TYR A 43 -1.45 -13.49 5.72
CA TYR A 43 -1.79 -14.63 6.58
C TYR A 43 -0.56 -15.42 6.99
N LYS A 44 0.38 -15.64 6.07
CA LYS A 44 1.64 -16.30 6.37
C LYS A 44 2.44 -15.53 7.40
N TRP A 45 2.48 -14.20 7.28
CA TRP A 45 3.18 -13.34 8.24
C TRP A 45 2.53 -13.41 9.61
N LEU A 46 1.20 -13.50 9.69
CA LEU A 46 0.45 -13.67 10.94
C LEU A 46 0.57 -15.07 11.54
N GLY A 47 1.10 -16.05 10.78
CA GLY A 47 1.17 -17.44 11.22
C GLY A 47 -0.16 -18.16 11.16
N VAL A 48 -1.08 -17.70 10.32
CA VAL A 48 -2.42 -18.29 10.15
C VAL A 48 -2.50 -18.98 8.80
N ASP A 49 -2.94 -20.24 8.80
CA ASP A 49 -3.13 -21.00 7.56
C ASP A 49 -4.48 -20.65 6.92
N ILE A 50 -4.47 -20.44 5.61
CA ILE A 50 -5.70 -20.27 4.83
C ILE A 50 -6.08 -21.64 4.25
N ASN A 51 -7.30 -22.11 4.53
CA ASN A 51 -7.83 -23.31 3.89
C ASN A 51 -8.41 -23.00 2.50
N ASN A 52 -8.72 -24.03 1.74
CA ASN A 52 -9.22 -23.88 0.38
C ASN A 52 -10.58 -23.18 0.30
N GLU A 53 -11.42 -23.34 1.31
CA GLU A 53 -12.72 -22.67 1.39
C GLU A 53 -12.56 -21.16 1.53
N ILE A 54 -11.68 -20.71 2.41
CA ILE A 54 -11.39 -19.29 2.60
C ILE A 54 -10.81 -18.69 1.32
N GLN A 55 -9.88 -19.38 0.66
CA GLN A 55 -9.32 -18.93 -0.62
C GLN A 55 -10.38 -18.78 -1.69
N SER A 56 -11.30 -19.73 -1.77
CA SER A 56 -12.40 -19.71 -2.72
C SER A 56 -13.34 -18.53 -2.46
N ASP A 57 -13.66 -18.26 -1.20
CA ASP A 57 -14.51 -17.14 -0.80
C ASP A 57 -13.86 -15.80 -1.13
N ILE A 58 -12.58 -15.66 -0.88
CA ILE A 58 -11.82 -14.45 -1.20
C ILE A 58 -11.79 -14.24 -2.72
N SER A 59 -11.53 -15.29 -3.49
CA SER A 59 -11.49 -15.22 -4.94
C SER A 59 -12.83 -14.80 -5.51
N SER A 60 -13.93 -15.35 -5.00
CA SER A 60 -15.29 -15.00 -5.41
C SER A 60 -15.60 -13.54 -5.09
N TRP A 61 -15.22 -13.07 -3.93
CA TRP A 61 -15.41 -11.68 -3.53
C TRP A 61 -14.64 -10.72 -4.43
N LEU A 62 -13.40 -11.05 -4.76
CA LEU A 62 -12.56 -10.24 -5.65
C LEU A 62 -13.17 -10.14 -7.05
N GLU A 63 -13.66 -11.24 -7.60
CA GLU A 63 -14.33 -11.24 -8.91
C GLU A 63 -15.59 -10.36 -8.89
N ASN A 64 -16.41 -10.47 -7.86
CA ASN A 64 -17.61 -9.65 -7.70
C ASN A 64 -17.27 -8.17 -7.55
N SER A 65 -16.20 -7.86 -6.84
CA SER A 65 -15.74 -6.48 -6.65
C SER A 65 -15.24 -5.86 -7.95
N LYS A 66 -14.56 -6.63 -8.79
CA LYS A 66 -14.16 -6.17 -10.13
C LYS A 66 -15.34 -5.79 -11.00
N ARG A 67 -16.41 -6.59 -10.95
CA ARG A 67 -17.63 -6.32 -11.72
C ARG A 67 -18.36 -5.07 -11.24
N LYS A 68 -18.30 -4.76 -9.95
CA LYS A 68 -18.94 -3.58 -9.35
C LYS A 68 -18.12 -2.30 -9.52
N ARG A 69 -16.86 -2.41 -9.90
CA ARG A 69 -15.99 -1.26 -10.14
C ARG A 69 -16.21 -0.60 -11.50
N VAL A 70 -17.43 -0.63 -12.02
CA VAL A 70 -17.81 0.15 -13.19
C VAL A 70 -18.15 1.58 -12.73
N GLY A 71 -17.18 2.22 -12.07
CA GLY A 71 -17.31 3.57 -11.58
C GLY A 71 -16.26 4.48 -12.19
N LYS A 72 -16.57 5.77 -12.24
CA LYS A 72 -15.61 6.77 -12.69
C LYS A 72 -14.42 6.79 -11.75
N ALA A 73 -13.24 6.43 -12.25
CA ALA A 73 -12.01 6.66 -11.54
C ALA A 73 -11.82 8.17 -11.38
N HIS A 74 -11.54 8.62 -10.16
CA HIS A 74 -11.19 10.01 -9.94
C HIS A 74 -9.80 10.25 -10.54
N HIS A 75 -9.74 11.16 -11.50
CA HIS A 75 -8.50 11.56 -12.11
C HIS A 75 -8.02 12.87 -11.49
N TYR A 76 -6.94 12.78 -10.74
CA TYR A 76 -6.26 13.95 -10.19
C TYR A 76 -4.92 14.11 -10.90
N SER A 77 -4.55 15.35 -11.16
CA SER A 77 -3.20 15.66 -11.63
C SER A 77 -2.47 16.51 -10.59
N LEU A 78 -1.16 16.35 -10.51
CA LEU A 78 -0.32 17.14 -9.61
C LEU A 78 -0.42 18.64 -9.93
N GLU A 79 -0.59 18.97 -11.20
CA GLU A 79 -0.69 20.35 -11.68
C GLU A 79 -1.90 21.09 -11.10
N GLN A 80 -3.00 20.38 -10.84
CA GLN A 80 -4.18 20.97 -10.19
C GLN A 80 -3.87 21.54 -8.80
N PHE A 81 -2.85 21.04 -8.15
CA PHE A 81 -2.42 21.43 -6.81
C PHE A 81 -1.12 22.21 -6.82
N ASN A 82 -0.68 22.69 -7.99
CA ASN A 82 0.61 23.37 -8.16
C ASN A 82 1.80 22.53 -7.70
N LEU A 83 1.72 21.20 -7.92
CA LEU A 83 2.75 20.24 -7.54
C LEU A 83 3.37 19.62 -8.78
N THR A 84 4.62 19.21 -8.66
CA THR A 84 5.33 18.42 -9.66
C THR A 84 5.91 17.17 -8.99
N GLU A 85 6.21 16.14 -9.78
CA GLU A 85 6.87 14.94 -9.25
C GLU A 85 8.19 15.30 -8.54
N LYS A 86 8.93 16.26 -9.10
CA LYS A 86 10.18 16.71 -8.51
C LYS A 86 10.00 17.34 -7.13
N ILE A 87 8.97 18.16 -6.97
CA ILE A 87 8.64 18.77 -5.67
C ILE A 87 8.33 17.68 -4.65
N ILE A 88 7.50 16.71 -5.02
CA ILE A 88 7.12 15.62 -4.13
C ILE A 88 8.32 14.75 -3.78
N GLN A 89 9.14 14.38 -4.75
CA GLN A 89 10.34 13.58 -4.50
C GLN A 89 11.30 14.29 -3.56
N ASN A 90 11.51 15.59 -3.72
CA ASN A 90 12.39 16.35 -2.85
C ASN A 90 11.86 16.46 -1.41
N GLU A 91 10.55 16.65 -1.25
CA GLU A 91 9.93 16.73 0.07
C GLU A 91 9.94 15.39 0.82
N PHE A 92 9.81 14.29 0.09
CA PHE A 92 9.71 12.95 0.66
C PHE A 92 10.90 12.06 0.31
N ASN A 93 12.06 12.66 0.05
CA ASN A 93 13.25 11.95 -0.37
C ASN A 93 13.63 10.81 0.58
N HIS A 94 13.57 11.05 1.88
CA HIS A 94 13.86 10.04 2.90
C HIS A 94 12.89 8.85 2.81
N TYR A 95 11.62 9.11 2.58
CA TYR A 95 10.61 8.07 2.39
C TYR A 95 10.89 7.25 1.12
N TYR A 96 11.19 7.91 0.01
CA TYR A 96 11.51 7.22 -1.25
C TYR A 96 12.75 6.35 -1.11
N ASP A 97 13.79 6.83 -0.43
CA ASP A 97 15.01 6.05 -0.22
C ASP A 97 14.76 4.80 0.62
N GLN A 98 13.97 4.93 1.68
CA GLN A 98 13.70 3.82 2.60
C GLN A 98 12.74 2.78 2.01
N TYR A 99 11.78 3.19 1.21
CA TYR A 99 10.72 2.33 0.68
C TYR A 99 10.76 2.20 -0.85
N ALA A 100 11.91 2.37 -1.46
CA ALA A 100 12.05 2.31 -2.92
C ALA A 100 11.53 1.00 -3.52
N ASP A 101 11.71 -0.12 -2.82
CA ASP A 101 11.29 -1.45 -3.29
C ASP A 101 9.77 -1.64 -3.30
N TYR A 102 9.03 -0.75 -2.64
CA TYR A 102 7.57 -0.85 -2.49
C TYR A 102 6.80 0.21 -3.28
N ILE A 103 7.50 1.07 -3.99
CA ILE A 103 6.89 2.18 -4.75
C ILE A 103 6.78 1.89 -6.26
#